data_d2659fc4449bc9214c51c7c2d0025f99
#
_entry.id   d2659fc4449bc9214c51c7c2d0025f99
#
_cell.length_a   1.000
_cell.length_b   1.000
_cell.length_c   1.000
_cell.angle_alpha   90.00
_cell.angle_beta   90.00
_cell.angle_gamma   90.00
#
_symmetry.space_group_name_H-M   'P 1'
#
loop_
_entity.id
_entity.type
_entity.pdbx_description
1 polymer ?
#
loop_
_entity_poly.entity_id
_entity_poly.type
_entity_poly.pdbx_seq_one_letter_code
_entity_poly.pdbx_strand_id
1 'polypeptide(L)'
;MCYLFSFVNPAHERRTREICREVAPEISVSLSSEVDPTFREYERFCITAFDAYLGPVVKRYLAGLAETLRGLGVPGVPLVMRSRGGLVSAGLASRQPVTLFLSGPAAGVVGARFAAERSDVRDFVSLDMGGTSNDVAVVRGGKPLITSGGFIGPYPVRAPMVDVNTIGAGGGSIAWIDGAGGLRVGPVSAGADPGPACYGRGGHQATVTDANLLLGYLDPERFADGLMTLDRAAAERAVGAVADKLGLETIAAAAGIHRVINARMADQIRLVTIKRGYDPREFALVVLGGAGPVHGVALAEEMGMAEVIVPEAPGVLAAFGLLAAAIEHHHARTLHSRADDVDLDAVNRCLAELDEAGRAWMREEGVPLAGVEVSYAADMRYVGQAYELEVAIEAPMSQARVASAVRGFHETHERVYGYARAQQPVELVNFSAVHRYPLPRPVLSPPASAVGAVGDARIGERRVYFAPAGFVPTALYDRARLPRGSRLAGPAIVEQADSTSVIPPGYVALVEASGNLRIRRA
;
A
#
# COMPACT_ATOMS: atom_id res chain seq x y z
N MET A 1 24.07 -1.03 -17.79
CA MET A 1 25.42 -1.61 -17.68
C MET A 1 25.60 -2.16 -16.29
N CYS A 2 26.23 -3.34 -16.20
CA CYS A 2 26.42 -4.02 -14.93
C CYS A 2 27.77 -4.74 -14.96
N TYR A 3 28.75 -4.17 -14.27
CA TYR A 3 30.06 -4.83 -14.13
C TYR A 3 30.21 -5.45 -12.75
N LEU A 4 31.00 -6.50 -12.65
CA LEU A 4 31.33 -7.10 -11.36
C LEU A 4 32.04 -6.08 -10.49
N PHE A 5 31.68 -6.04 -9.20
CA PHE A 5 32.27 -5.14 -8.21
C PHE A 5 32.14 -3.64 -8.52
N SER A 6 31.24 -3.21 -9.43
CA SER A 6 31.04 -1.79 -9.71
C SER A 6 30.45 -1.01 -8.53
N PHE A 7 29.83 -1.68 -7.56
CA PHE A 7 29.40 -1.09 -6.29
C PHE A 7 30.59 -0.68 -5.39
N VAL A 8 31.77 -1.28 -5.59
CA VAL A 8 33.04 -0.90 -4.92
C VAL A 8 33.76 0.18 -5.74
N ASN A 9 33.88 -0.03 -7.06
CA ASN A 9 34.56 0.90 -7.96
C ASN A 9 33.76 1.11 -9.26
N PRO A 10 33.02 2.24 -9.38
CA PRO A 10 32.16 2.52 -10.53
C PRO A 10 32.90 3.07 -11.76
N ALA A 11 34.24 3.23 -11.73
CA ALA A 11 34.99 3.92 -12.77
C ALA A 11 34.80 3.33 -14.18
N HIS A 12 34.76 2.00 -14.29
CA HIS A 12 34.59 1.33 -15.59
C HIS A 12 33.18 1.52 -16.15
N GLU A 13 32.11 1.47 -15.33
CA GLU A 13 30.74 1.74 -15.77
C GLU A 13 30.60 3.20 -16.23
N ARG A 14 31.16 4.15 -15.47
CA ARG A 14 31.15 5.57 -15.82
C ARG A 14 31.87 5.82 -17.15
N ARG A 15 33.07 5.25 -17.33
CA ARG A 15 33.81 5.39 -18.59
C ARG A 15 33.08 4.78 -19.78
N THR A 16 32.43 3.64 -19.58
CA THR A 16 31.65 2.99 -20.65
C THR A 16 30.44 3.85 -21.02
N ARG A 17 29.74 4.47 -20.05
CA ARG A 17 28.66 5.41 -20.34
C ARG A 17 29.14 6.62 -21.15
N GLU A 18 30.31 7.17 -20.85
CA GLU A 18 30.91 8.28 -21.63
C GLU A 18 31.10 7.85 -23.08
N ILE A 19 31.72 6.69 -23.32
CA ILE A 19 31.93 6.12 -24.66
C ILE A 19 30.58 5.91 -25.37
N CYS A 20 29.56 5.36 -24.68
CA CYS A 20 28.23 5.20 -25.28
C CYS A 20 27.62 6.54 -25.69
N ARG A 21 27.80 7.61 -24.90
CA ARG A 21 27.32 8.95 -25.25
C ARG A 21 28.04 9.54 -26.45
N GLU A 22 29.31 9.21 -26.64
CA GLU A 22 30.10 9.64 -27.80
C GLU A 22 29.68 8.91 -29.09
N VAL A 23 29.41 7.60 -28.99
CA VAL A 23 29.13 6.75 -30.16
C VAL A 23 27.66 6.68 -30.53
N ALA A 24 26.76 6.73 -29.53
CA ALA A 24 25.30 6.56 -29.68
C ALA A 24 24.56 7.44 -28.64
N PRO A 25 24.54 8.75 -28.81
CA PRO A 25 24.01 9.72 -27.84
C PRO A 25 22.50 9.56 -27.58
N GLU A 26 21.78 8.91 -28.50
CA GLU A 26 20.33 8.63 -28.38
C GLU A 26 20.00 7.48 -27.43
N ILE A 27 20.98 6.63 -27.07
CA ILE A 27 20.76 5.47 -26.22
C ILE A 27 20.75 5.89 -24.75
N SER A 28 19.66 5.55 -24.06
CA SER A 28 19.58 5.72 -22.61
C SER A 28 20.42 4.64 -21.90
N VAL A 29 21.27 5.06 -20.97
CA VAL A 29 22.18 4.17 -20.25
C VAL A 29 21.93 4.26 -18.75
N SER A 30 21.58 3.13 -18.14
CA SER A 30 21.53 2.94 -16.69
C SER A 30 22.80 2.23 -16.20
N LEU A 31 23.41 2.73 -15.12
CA LEU A 31 24.58 2.13 -14.48
C LEU A 31 24.16 1.40 -13.20
N SER A 32 24.60 0.17 -13.01
CA SER A 32 24.26 -0.60 -11.82
C SER A 32 24.80 0.05 -10.53
N SER A 33 25.93 0.72 -10.62
CA SER A 33 26.53 1.49 -9.52
C SER A 33 25.76 2.75 -9.11
N GLU A 34 24.80 3.20 -9.93
CA GLU A 34 23.91 4.33 -9.62
C GLU A 34 22.49 3.87 -9.24
N VAL A 35 22.02 2.77 -9.84
CA VAL A 35 20.69 2.22 -9.59
C VAL A 35 20.66 1.46 -8.26
N ASP A 36 21.66 0.60 -8.02
CA ASP A 36 21.76 -0.22 -6.81
C ASP A 36 23.23 -0.46 -6.45
N PRO A 37 23.89 0.45 -5.73
CA PRO A 37 25.30 0.36 -5.36
C PRO A 37 25.54 -0.62 -4.21
N THR A 38 24.92 -1.80 -4.25
CA THR A 38 25.06 -2.82 -3.23
C THR A 38 25.54 -4.14 -3.83
N PHE A 39 26.07 -5.04 -2.99
CA PHE A 39 26.56 -6.34 -3.46
C PHE A 39 25.41 -7.25 -3.94
N ARG A 40 25.70 -8.45 -4.45
CA ARG A 40 24.80 -9.41 -5.12
C ARG A 40 24.50 -9.01 -6.56
N GLU A 41 25.27 -9.61 -7.46
CA GLU A 41 25.27 -9.26 -8.88
C GLU A 41 23.94 -9.53 -9.55
N TYR A 42 23.26 -10.65 -9.24
CA TYR A 42 22.03 -11.02 -9.93
C TYR A 42 20.90 -10.03 -9.65
N GLU A 43 20.66 -9.69 -8.39
CA GLU A 43 19.64 -8.71 -7.99
C GLU A 43 19.94 -7.32 -8.56
N ARG A 44 21.21 -6.91 -8.51
CA ARG A 44 21.67 -5.64 -9.07
C ARG A 44 21.50 -5.59 -10.60
N PHE A 45 21.79 -6.69 -11.30
CA PHE A 45 21.58 -6.78 -12.74
C PHE A 45 20.09 -6.72 -13.09
N CYS A 46 19.24 -7.44 -12.39
CA CYS A 46 17.80 -7.42 -12.60
C CYS A 46 17.23 -6.03 -12.45
N ILE A 47 17.50 -5.34 -11.33
CA ILE A 47 16.94 -4.00 -11.09
C ILE A 47 17.49 -2.97 -12.09
N THR A 48 18.76 -3.08 -12.49
CA THR A 48 19.35 -2.19 -13.50
C THR A 48 18.74 -2.41 -14.89
N ALA A 49 18.44 -3.67 -15.23
CA ALA A 49 17.73 -4.00 -16.47
C ALA A 49 16.31 -3.43 -16.48
N PHE A 50 15.57 -3.54 -15.37
CA PHE A 50 14.25 -2.90 -15.24
C PHE A 50 14.33 -1.38 -15.33
N ASP A 51 15.33 -0.76 -14.69
CA ASP A 51 15.54 0.69 -14.77
C ASP A 51 15.78 1.15 -16.21
N ALA A 52 16.65 0.44 -16.94
CA ALA A 52 16.93 0.72 -18.33
C ALA A 52 15.71 0.50 -19.24
N TYR A 53 14.91 -0.53 -18.97
CA TYR A 53 13.68 -0.82 -19.73
C TYR A 53 12.60 0.23 -19.51
N LEU A 54 12.38 0.65 -18.27
CA LEU A 54 11.37 1.63 -17.90
C LEU A 54 11.78 3.07 -18.27
N GLY A 55 13.08 3.36 -18.25
CA GLY A 55 13.64 4.69 -18.38
C GLY A 55 13.08 5.52 -19.53
N PRO A 56 13.08 5.05 -20.79
CA PRO A 56 12.60 5.83 -21.94
C PRO A 56 11.11 6.19 -21.84
N VAL A 57 10.27 5.26 -21.35
CA VAL A 57 8.82 5.47 -21.20
C VAL A 57 8.53 6.46 -20.08
N VAL A 58 9.11 6.25 -18.91
CA VAL A 58 8.92 7.11 -17.74
C VAL A 58 9.42 8.52 -17.98
N LYS A 59 10.62 8.68 -18.56
CA LYS A 59 11.17 9.99 -18.88
C LYS A 59 10.27 10.79 -19.82
N ARG A 60 9.78 10.15 -20.89
CA ARG A 60 8.84 10.79 -21.84
C ARG A 60 7.55 11.20 -21.16
N TYR A 61 6.98 10.31 -20.36
CA TYR A 61 5.73 10.57 -19.63
C TYR A 61 5.89 11.75 -18.66
N LEU A 62 6.92 11.73 -17.82
CA LEU A 62 7.14 12.78 -16.83
C LEU A 62 7.46 14.14 -17.47
N ALA A 63 8.22 14.15 -18.57
CA ALA A 63 8.49 15.37 -19.33
C ALA A 63 7.20 15.94 -19.93
N GLY A 64 6.38 15.11 -20.58
CA GLY A 64 5.10 15.53 -21.14
C GLY A 64 4.12 16.01 -20.08
N LEU A 65 4.06 15.34 -18.91
CA LEU A 65 3.25 15.79 -17.77
C LEU A 65 3.68 17.19 -17.29
N ALA A 66 4.98 17.40 -17.09
CA ALA A 66 5.52 18.68 -16.64
C ALA A 66 5.25 19.80 -17.65
N GLU A 67 5.36 19.52 -18.94
CA GLU A 67 5.04 20.47 -20.02
C GLU A 67 3.55 20.82 -20.05
N THR A 68 2.69 19.81 -19.98
CA THR A 68 1.23 20.00 -19.96
C THR A 68 0.79 20.85 -18.77
N LEU A 69 1.27 20.55 -17.56
CA LEU A 69 0.94 21.31 -16.36
C LEU A 69 1.42 22.76 -16.46
N ARG A 70 2.62 22.99 -17.01
CA ARG A 70 3.13 24.34 -17.26
C ARG A 70 2.25 25.08 -18.27
N GLY A 71 1.83 24.42 -19.35
CA GLY A 71 0.93 24.99 -20.36
C GLY A 71 -0.45 25.36 -19.79
N LEU A 72 -0.91 24.65 -18.77
CA LEU A 72 -2.14 24.94 -18.03
C LEU A 72 -1.95 26.03 -16.95
N GLY A 73 -0.75 26.60 -16.80
CA GLY A 73 -0.45 27.63 -15.80
C GLY A 73 -0.32 27.09 -14.36
N VAL A 74 -0.18 25.77 -14.17
CA VAL A 74 0.08 25.18 -12.87
C VAL A 74 1.53 25.48 -12.45
N PRO A 75 1.76 26.22 -11.36
CA PRO A 75 3.12 26.56 -10.94
C PRO A 75 3.82 25.38 -10.28
N GLY A 76 5.16 25.38 -10.37
CA GLY A 76 6.00 24.41 -9.67
C GLY A 76 6.39 23.20 -10.49
N VAL A 77 7.16 22.31 -9.85
CA VAL A 77 7.63 21.05 -10.43
C VAL A 77 6.73 19.93 -9.94
N PRO A 78 6.20 19.07 -10.82
CA PRO A 78 5.42 17.92 -10.39
C PRO A 78 6.23 17.00 -9.47
N LEU A 79 5.64 16.63 -8.33
CA LEU A 79 6.17 15.61 -7.44
C LEU A 79 5.49 14.28 -7.73
N VAL A 80 6.25 13.21 -7.69
CA VAL A 80 5.75 11.84 -7.91
C VAL A 80 6.12 10.95 -6.74
N MET A 81 5.25 9.97 -6.44
CA MET A 81 5.46 9.01 -5.37
C MET A 81 6.48 7.95 -5.79
N ARG A 82 7.37 7.61 -4.86
CA ARG A 82 8.29 6.45 -4.98
C ARG A 82 7.74 5.22 -4.25
N SER A 83 8.29 4.07 -4.58
CA SER A 83 7.95 2.77 -3.96
C SER A 83 8.00 2.78 -2.42
N ARG A 84 8.87 3.60 -1.84
CA ARG A 84 9.06 3.73 -0.39
C ARG A 84 8.02 4.63 0.29
N GLY A 85 7.17 5.31 -0.47
CA GLY A 85 6.13 6.20 0.07
C GLY A 85 6.56 7.66 0.25
N GLY A 86 7.75 8.03 -0.22
CA GLY A 86 8.23 9.40 -0.31
C GLY A 86 8.01 10.01 -1.68
N LEU A 87 8.01 11.34 -1.74
CA LEU A 87 7.90 12.12 -2.98
C LEU A 87 9.28 12.51 -3.52
N VAL A 88 9.34 12.68 -4.83
CA VAL A 88 10.50 13.18 -5.55
C VAL A 88 10.03 14.03 -6.73
N SER A 89 10.79 15.05 -7.12
CA SER A 89 10.49 15.81 -8.33
C SER A 89 10.54 14.91 -9.58
N ALA A 90 9.69 15.21 -10.57
CA ALA A 90 9.65 14.47 -11.83
C ALA A 90 11.01 14.39 -12.52
N GLY A 91 11.84 15.44 -12.40
CA GLY A 91 13.19 15.50 -12.93
C GLY A 91 14.12 14.47 -12.29
N LEU A 92 14.12 14.37 -10.97
CA LEU A 92 14.93 13.39 -10.21
C LEU A 92 14.37 11.97 -10.36
N ALA A 93 13.03 11.80 -10.37
CA ALA A 93 12.39 10.51 -10.61
C ALA A 93 12.83 9.88 -11.95
N SER A 94 13.03 10.70 -12.97
CA SER A 94 13.47 10.24 -14.29
C SER A 94 14.89 9.66 -14.32
N ARG A 95 15.71 9.87 -13.27
CA ARG A 95 17.06 9.31 -13.15
C ARG A 95 17.07 7.88 -12.60
N GLN A 96 16.04 7.52 -11.82
CA GLN A 96 15.88 6.19 -11.22
C GLN A 96 14.43 5.71 -11.38
N PRO A 97 13.96 5.50 -12.63
CA PRO A 97 12.57 5.17 -12.92
C PRO A 97 12.06 3.90 -12.24
N VAL A 98 12.94 2.93 -11.97
CA VAL A 98 12.58 1.70 -11.26
C VAL A 98 12.05 1.96 -9.84
N THR A 99 12.42 3.07 -9.21
CA THR A 99 11.93 3.44 -7.87
C THR A 99 10.47 3.88 -7.83
N LEU A 100 9.80 3.99 -8.98
CA LEU A 100 8.37 4.28 -9.09
C LEU A 100 7.50 3.02 -9.08
N PHE A 101 8.10 1.84 -9.03
CA PHE A 101 7.39 0.57 -8.92
C PHE A 101 6.51 0.53 -7.66
N LEU A 102 5.24 0.10 -7.77
CA LEU A 102 4.25 0.08 -6.67
C LEU A 102 4.01 1.44 -5.98
N SER A 103 4.24 2.57 -6.68
CA SER A 103 4.00 3.90 -6.11
C SER A 103 2.53 4.17 -5.76
N GLY A 104 1.57 3.61 -6.51
CA GLY A 104 0.14 3.71 -6.22
C GLY A 104 -0.23 3.06 -4.87
N PRO A 105 0.05 1.76 -4.66
CA PRO A 105 -0.12 1.11 -3.37
C PRO A 105 0.60 1.83 -2.22
N ALA A 106 1.84 2.29 -2.42
CA ALA A 106 2.58 3.06 -1.42
C ALA A 106 1.83 4.35 -1.03
N ALA A 107 1.25 5.05 -2.01
CA ALA A 107 0.43 6.24 -1.76
C ALA A 107 -0.84 5.90 -0.95
N GLY A 108 -1.48 4.76 -1.22
CA GLY A 108 -2.61 4.24 -0.44
C GLY A 108 -2.25 4.04 1.03
N VAL A 109 -1.09 3.45 1.31
CA VAL A 109 -0.60 3.25 2.69
C VAL A 109 -0.28 4.58 3.38
N VAL A 110 0.31 5.54 2.68
CA VAL A 110 0.56 6.90 3.21
C VAL A 110 -0.75 7.62 3.51
N GLY A 111 -1.76 7.50 2.63
CA GLY A 111 -3.10 8.02 2.85
C GLY A 111 -3.80 7.36 4.04
N ALA A 112 -3.72 6.03 4.15
CA ALA A 112 -4.26 5.28 5.29
C ALA A 112 -3.61 5.73 6.61
N ARG A 113 -2.28 5.94 6.63
CA ARG A 113 -1.57 6.48 7.78
C ARG A 113 -2.08 7.87 8.16
N PHE A 114 -2.25 8.77 7.18
CA PHE A 114 -2.78 10.10 7.43
C PHE A 114 -4.19 10.06 8.05
N ALA A 115 -5.06 9.18 7.55
CA ALA A 115 -6.40 8.99 8.09
C ALA A 115 -6.36 8.39 9.51
N ALA A 116 -5.52 7.37 9.74
CA ALA A 116 -5.36 6.70 11.02
C ALA A 116 -4.81 7.63 12.12
N GLU A 117 -3.81 8.48 11.78
CA GLU A 117 -3.26 9.49 12.69
C GLU A 117 -4.35 10.46 13.20
N ARG A 118 -5.34 10.81 12.36
CA ARG A 118 -6.49 11.66 12.72
C ARG A 118 -7.53 10.95 13.59
N SER A 119 -7.39 9.65 13.75
CA SER A 119 -8.17 8.78 14.63
C SER A 119 -7.35 8.27 15.83
N ASP A 120 -6.16 8.83 16.09
CA ASP A 120 -5.23 8.39 17.13
C ASP A 120 -4.85 6.90 17.04
N VAL A 121 -4.84 6.34 15.82
CA VAL A 121 -4.46 4.95 15.54
C VAL A 121 -3.05 4.92 14.93
N ARG A 122 -2.13 4.20 15.59
CA ARG A 122 -0.73 4.07 15.14
C ARG A 122 -0.38 2.68 14.63
N ASP A 123 -1.12 1.67 15.08
CA ASP A 123 -0.92 0.28 14.70
C ASP A 123 -2.14 -0.21 13.93
N PHE A 124 -1.97 -0.43 12.63
CA PHE A 124 -3.08 -0.83 11.79
C PHE A 124 -2.62 -1.64 10.57
N VAL A 125 -3.56 -2.41 10.03
CA VAL A 125 -3.46 -3.00 8.70
C VAL A 125 -4.26 -2.12 7.75
N SER A 126 -3.66 -1.66 6.65
CA SER A 126 -4.38 -1.01 5.56
C SER A 126 -4.86 -2.06 4.58
N LEU A 127 -6.09 -1.89 4.09
CA LEU A 127 -6.70 -2.75 3.08
C LEU A 127 -7.33 -1.85 2.01
N ASP A 128 -6.69 -1.80 0.84
CA ASP A 128 -7.18 -1.05 -0.33
C ASP A 128 -7.81 -2.01 -1.33
N MET A 129 -9.14 -2.07 -1.34
CA MET A 129 -9.87 -2.94 -2.27
C MET A 129 -10.56 -2.10 -3.34
N GLY A 130 -10.04 -2.21 -4.55
CA GLY A 130 -10.63 -1.64 -5.75
C GLY A 130 -11.48 -2.64 -6.54
N GLY A 131 -11.63 -2.39 -7.84
CA GLY A 131 -12.37 -3.29 -8.74
C GLY A 131 -11.63 -4.57 -9.10
N THR A 132 -10.29 -4.57 -9.14
CA THR A 132 -9.48 -5.68 -9.68
C THR A 132 -8.62 -6.37 -8.62
N SER A 133 -8.04 -5.61 -7.72
CA SER A 133 -7.07 -6.07 -6.74
C SER A 133 -7.38 -5.55 -5.34
N ASN A 134 -6.69 -6.14 -4.39
CA ASN A 134 -6.64 -5.70 -3.01
C ASN A 134 -5.18 -5.62 -2.58
N ASP A 135 -4.81 -4.47 -2.01
CA ASP A 135 -3.49 -4.17 -1.48
C ASP A 135 -3.55 -4.13 0.03
N VAL A 136 -2.71 -4.95 0.68
CA VAL A 136 -2.64 -5.04 2.14
C VAL A 136 -1.24 -4.68 2.61
N ALA A 137 -1.15 -3.79 3.60
CA ALA A 137 0.11 -3.41 4.23
C ALA A 137 -0.05 -3.25 5.74
N VAL A 138 1.05 -3.40 6.47
CA VAL A 138 1.11 -3.22 7.93
C VAL A 138 1.80 -1.90 8.25
N VAL A 139 1.20 -1.15 9.17
CA VAL A 139 1.79 0.05 9.78
C VAL A 139 1.93 -0.18 11.27
N ARG A 140 3.14 -0.04 11.81
CA ARG A 140 3.45 -0.20 13.24
C ARG A 140 4.09 1.08 13.79
N GLY A 141 3.58 1.57 14.92
CA GLY A 141 4.06 2.83 15.52
C GLY A 141 3.93 4.05 14.57
N GLY A 142 2.93 4.05 13.67
CA GLY A 142 2.74 5.08 12.66
C GLY A 142 3.74 5.04 11.50
N LYS A 143 4.53 3.96 11.36
CA LYS A 143 5.49 3.77 10.27
C LYS A 143 5.10 2.56 9.43
N PRO A 144 4.96 2.69 8.09
CA PRO A 144 4.80 1.55 7.22
C PRO A 144 5.99 0.60 7.33
N LEU A 145 5.73 -0.70 7.25
CA LEU A 145 6.82 -1.66 7.11
C LEU A 145 7.45 -1.48 5.73
N ILE A 146 8.77 -1.54 5.70
CA ILE A 146 9.56 -1.45 4.46
C ILE A 146 10.18 -2.82 4.20
N THR A 147 10.19 -3.24 2.95
CA THR A 147 10.95 -4.39 2.46
C THR A 147 12.09 -3.90 1.58
N SER A 148 13.22 -4.58 1.63
CA SER A 148 14.38 -4.27 0.78
C SER A 148 14.20 -4.72 -0.67
N GLY A 149 13.15 -5.50 -0.98
CA GLY A 149 12.90 -5.95 -2.33
C GLY A 149 11.68 -6.86 -2.46
N GLY A 150 11.31 -7.12 -3.70
CA GLY A 150 10.21 -7.98 -4.11
C GLY A 150 10.55 -8.75 -5.39
N PHE A 151 9.50 -9.18 -6.11
CA PHE A 151 9.64 -9.89 -7.37
C PHE A 151 8.72 -9.29 -8.44
N ILE A 152 9.22 -9.23 -9.68
CA ILE A 152 8.41 -9.02 -10.89
C ILE A 152 8.47 -10.31 -11.70
N GLY A 153 7.41 -11.10 -11.66
CA GLY A 153 7.46 -12.47 -12.19
C GLY A 153 8.54 -13.29 -11.46
N PRO A 154 9.49 -13.93 -12.17
CA PRO A 154 10.56 -14.70 -11.54
C PRO A 154 11.78 -13.85 -11.14
N TYR A 155 11.79 -12.55 -11.44
CA TYR A 155 12.97 -11.70 -11.28
C TYR A 155 12.91 -10.90 -9.98
N PRO A 156 13.99 -10.91 -9.17
CA PRO A 156 14.08 -10.09 -7.97
C PRO A 156 14.19 -8.61 -8.34
N VAL A 157 13.48 -7.76 -7.60
CA VAL A 157 13.60 -6.31 -7.65
C VAL A 157 14.05 -5.83 -6.29
N ARG A 158 15.31 -5.45 -6.17
CA ARG A 158 15.88 -4.94 -4.93
C ARG A 158 15.78 -3.42 -4.90
N ALA A 159 14.64 -2.92 -4.49
CA ALA A 159 14.44 -1.50 -4.18
C ALA A 159 13.68 -1.41 -2.86
N PRO A 160 14.11 -0.56 -1.92
CA PRO A 160 13.32 -0.33 -0.72
C PRO A 160 11.93 0.17 -1.09
N MET A 161 10.91 -0.55 -0.63
CA MET A 161 9.52 -0.23 -0.93
C MET A 161 8.63 -0.48 0.28
N VAL A 162 7.50 0.19 0.35
CA VAL A 162 6.45 -0.16 1.30
C VAL A 162 6.09 -1.62 1.09
N ASP A 163 6.06 -2.38 2.17
CA ASP A 163 5.75 -3.80 2.14
C ASP A 163 4.25 -4.00 1.92
N VAL A 164 3.86 -3.93 0.66
CA VAL A 164 2.48 -4.13 0.21
C VAL A 164 2.37 -5.50 -0.43
N ASN A 165 1.37 -6.24 -0.02
CA ASN A 165 1.03 -7.51 -0.65
C ASN A 165 -0.26 -7.35 -1.46
N THR A 166 -0.18 -7.58 -2.77
CA THR A 166 -1.28 -7.43 -3.71
C THR A 166 -1.83 -8.79 -4.12
N ILE A 167 -3.15 -8.95 -4.07
CA ILE A 167 -3.83 -10.13 -4.63
C ILE A 167 -4.95 -9.73 -5.59
N GLY A 168 -5.26 -10.60 -6.56
CA GLY A 168 -6.43 -10.48 -7.42
C GLY A 168 -7.72 -10.79 -6.65
N ALA A 169 -8.13 -9.83 -5.81
CA ALA A 169 -9.33 -9.93 -4.97
C ALA A 169 -9.99 -8.55 -4.89
N GLY A 170 -10.71 -8.17 -5.94
CA GLY A 170 -11.45 -6.91 -6.05
C GLY A 170 -12.92 -7.13 -6.32
N GLY A 171 -13.68 -6.05 -6.45
CA GLY A 171 -15.13 -6.11 -6.77
C GLY A 171 -15.45 -6.84 -8.07
N GLY A 172 -14.58 -6.77 -9.08
CA GLY A 172 -14.71 -7.48 -10.35
C GLY A 172 -14.17 -8.91 -10.35
N SER A 173 -13.69 -9.44 -9.22
CA SER A 173 -13.19 -10.82 -9.15
C SER A 173 -14.28 -11.81 -9.49
N ILE A 174 -13.98 -12.69 -10.47
CA ILE A 174 -14.94 -13.64 -11.04
C ILE A 174 -15.10 -14.84 -10.11
N ALA A 175 -16.35 -15.23 -9.85
CA ALA A 175 -16.70 -16.45 -9.15
C ALA A 175 -16.80 -17.63 -10.14
N TRP A 176 -16.19 -18.76 -9.79
CA TRP A 176 -16.16 -19.96 -10.63
C TRP A 176 -16.09 -21.24 -9.78
N ILE A 177 -16.38 -22.36 -10.41
CA ILE A 177 -16.37 -23.68 -9.75
C ILE A 177 -15.13 -24.44 -10.22
N ASP A 178 -14.32 -24.90 -9.27
CA ASP A 178 -13.13 -25.69 -9.58
C ASP A 178 -13.48 -27.15 -9.95
N GLY A 179 -12.47 -27.91 -10.39
CA GLY A 179 -12.66 -29.31 -10.81
C GLY A 179 -13.13 -30.26 -9.70
N ALA A 180 -13.08 -29.84 -8.43
CA ALA A 180 -13.59 -30.59 -7.27
C ALA A 180 -15.00 -30.14 -6.84
N GLY A 181 -15.63 -29.22 -7.58
CA GLY A 181 -16.95 -28.67 -7.27
C GLY A 181 -16.94 -27.54 -6.22
N GLY A 182 -15.77 -27.02 -5.86
CA GLY A 182 -15.61 -25.94 -4.87
C GLY A 182 -15.80 -24.55 -5.48
N LEU A 183 -16.51 -23.67 -4.76
CA LEU A 183 -16.62 -22.26 -5.13
C LEU A 183 -15.28 -21.54 -4.96
N ARG A 184 -14.82 -20.89 -6.00
CA ARG A 184 -13.64 -20.02 -6.05
C ARG A 184 -14.02 -18.60 -6.48
N VAL A 185 -13.27 -17.61 -6.01
CA VAL A 185 -13.43 -16.21 -6.40
C VAL A 185 -12.07 -15.61 -6.75
N GLY A 186 -11.94 -15.06 -7.98
CA GLY A 186 -10.65 -14.61 -8.51
C GLY A 186 -9.64 -15.76 -8.76
N PRO A 187 -8.35 -15.51 -9.07
CA PRO A 187 -7.72 -14.18 -9.15
C PRO A 187 -8.08 -13.38 -10.41
N VAL A 188 -8.79 -14.02 -11.38
CA VAL A 188 -9.21 -13.37 -12.61
C VAL A 188 -10.31 -12.35 -12.30
N SER A 189 -10.18 -11.16 -12.87
CA SER A 189 -11.15 -10.08 -12.77
C SER A 189 -11.83 -9.82 -14.11
N ALA A 190 -13.11 -9.48 -14.06
CA ALA A 190 -13.85 -9.00 -15.23
C ALA A 190 -13.38 -7.61 -15.70
N GLY A 191 -12.52 -6.94 -14.93
CA GLY A 191 -12.04 -5.60 -15.22
C GLY A 191 -13.15 -4.55 -15.14
N ALA A 192 -12.96 -3.45 -15.87
CA ALA A 192 -13.96 -2.39 -16.02
C ALA A 192 -14.78 -2.55 -17.30
N ASP A 193 -14.26 -3.25 -18.29
CA ASP A 193 -14.85 -3.55 -19.58
C ASP A 193 -14.56 -5.02 -19.94
N PRO A 194 -15.59 -5.88 -20.12
CA PRO A 194 -17.02 -5.61 -19.92
C PRO A 194 -17.42 -5.38 -18.46
N GLY A 195 -16.60 -5.74 -17.49
CA GLY A 195 -16.86 -5.57 -16.06
C GLY A 195 -17.86 -6.59 -15.48
N PRO A 196 -18.30 -6.37 -14.22
CA PRO A 196 -19.38 -7.09 -13.57
C PRO A 196 -20.63 -7.18 -14.43
N ALA A 197 -21.40 -8.28 -14.32
CA ALA A 197 -22.62 -8.46 -15.09
C ALA A 197 -23.63 -7.31 -14.84
N CYS A 198 -23.73 -6.84 -13.60
CA CYS A 198 -24.60 -5.74 -13.24
C CYS A 198 -24.23 -4.38 -13.86
N TYR A 199 -23.06 -4.22 -14.48
CA TYR A 199 -22.72 -2.98 -15.18
C TYR A 199 -23.45 -2.82 -16.52
N GLY A 200 -24.07 -3.90 -17.04
CA GLY A 200 -24.84 -3.86 -18.28
C GLY A 200 -23.99 -3.62 -19.54
N ARG A 201 -22.67 -3.86 -19.48
CA ARG A 201 -21.71 -3.65 -20.57
C ARG A 201 -21.32 -4.94 -21.31
N GLY A 202 -22.13 -6.00 -21.19
CA GLY A 202 -21.88 -7.28 -21.82
C GLY A 202 -21.13 -8.29 -20.94
N GLY A 203 -20.82 -7.97 -19.70
CA GLY A 203 -20.36 -8.94 -18.70
C GLY A 203 -21.44 -9.97 -18.40
N HIS A 204 -21.06 -11.24 -18.26
CA HIS A 204 -21.98 -12.36 -18.01
C HIS A 204 -21.49 -13.31 -16.91
N GLN A 205 -20.28 -13.11 -16.41
CA GLN A 205 -19.72 -13.91 -15.32
C GLN A 205 -20.05 -13.26 -13.97
N ALA A 206 -20.40 -14.10 -12.98
CA ALA A 206 -20.66 -13.62 -11.63
C ALA A 206 -19.40 -13.02 -11.01
N THR A 207 -19.52 -11.86 -10.38
CA THR A 207 -18.44 -11.18 -9.68
C THR A 207 -18.81 -10.88 -8.22
N VAL A 208 -17.84 -10.41 -7.44
CA VAL A 208 -18.08 -9.91 -6.07
C VAL A 208 -19.06 -8.74 -6.07
N THR A 209 -18.98 -7.84 -7.06
CA THR A 209 -19.93 -6.70 -7.18
C THR A 209 -21.35 -7.18 -7.42
N ASP A 210 -21.56 -8.19 -8.29
CA ASP A 210 -22.87 -8.80 -8.53
C ASP A 210 -23.43 -9.41 -7.24
N ALA A 211 -22.59 -10.14 -6.51
CA ALA A 211 -22.98 -10.73 -5.22
C ALA A 211 -23.35 -9.65 -4.19
N ASN A 212 -22.55 -8.59 -4.05
CA ASN A 212 -22.81 -7.50 -3.11
C ASN A 212 -24.11 -6.73 -3.46
N LEU A 213 -24.42 -6.58 -4.75
CA LEU A 213 -25.69 -6.01 -5.21
C LEU A 213 -26.89 -6.89 -4.80
N LEU A 214 -26.79 -8.21 -5.01
CA LEU A 214 -27.88 -9.14 -4.65
C LEU A 214 -28.10 -9.25 -3.14
N LEU A 215 -27.02 -9.14 -2.36
CA LEU A 215 -27.10 -9.08 -0.90
C LEU A 215 -27.66 -7.76 -0.36
N GLY A 216 -27.85 -6.75 -1.24
CA GLY A 216 -28.38 -5.45 -0.88
C GLY A 216 -27.35 -4.49 -0.26
N TYR A 217 -26.05 -4.81 -0.31
CA TYR A 217 -24.99 -3.91 0.15
C TYR A 217 -24.86 -2.68 -0.76
N LEU A 218 -25.04 -2.85 -2.07
CA LEU A 218 -24.95 -1.77 -3.06
C LEU A 218 -26.34 -1.30 -3.49
N ASP A 219 -26.47 -0.01 -3.74
CA ASP A 219 -27.67 0.59 -4.30
C ASP A 219 -27.60 0.59 -5.83
N PRO A 220 -28.58 0.02 -6.55
CA PRO A 220 -28.54 -0.04 -7.99
C PRO A 220 -28.64 1.32 -8.67
N GLU A 221 -29.30 2.31 -8.03
CA GLU A 221 -29.57 3.62 -8.62
C GLU A 221 -28.55 4.68 -8.18
N ARG A 222 -27.93 4.49 -7.01
CA ARG A 222 -27.00 5.43 -6.40
C ARG A 222 -25.53 5.04 -6.50
N PHE A 223 -25.22 3.97 -7.23
CA PHE A 223 -23.85 3.53 -7.40
C PHE A 223 -23.01 4.60 -8.11
N ALA A 224 -21.82 4.89 -7.58
CA ALA A 224 -20.94 5.97 -8.06
C ALA A 224 -21.67 7.32 -8.18
N ASP A 225 -22.44 7.70 -7.13
CA ASP A 225 -23.25 8.93 -7.09
C ASP A 225 -24.29 9.03 -8.22
N GLY A 226 -24.84 7.87 -8.63
CA GLY A 226 -25.82 7.81 -9.71
C GLY A 226 -25.26 7.91 -11.12
N LEU A 227 -23.91 7.95 -11.26
CA LEU A 227 -23.26 7.95 -12.58
C LEU A 227 -23.41 6.62 -13.32
N MET A 228 -23.76 5.56 -12.58
CA MET A 228 -23.98 4.23 -13.14
C MET A 228 -25.17 3.55 -12.44
N THR A 229 -26.15 3.11 -13.23
CA THR A 229 -27.24 2.26 -12.75
C THR A 229 -26.83 0.80 -12.88
N LEU A 230 -27.02 0.01 -11.82
CA LEU A 230 -26.67 -1.41 -11.83
C LEU A 230 -27.88 -2.27 -12.23
N ASP A 231 -27.68 -3.17 -13.19
CA ASP A 231 -28.68 -4.15 -13.63
C ASP A 231 -28.74 -5.35 -12.67
N ARG A 232 -29.69 -5.31 -11.73
CA ARG A 232 -29.92 -6.39 -10.77
C ARG A 232 -30.29 -7.71 -11.47
N ALA A 233 -31.06 -7.67 -12.54
CA ALA A 233 -31.46 -8.89 -13.26
C ALA A 233 -30.26 -9.56 -13.94
N ALA A 234 -29.31 -8.78 -14.46
CA ALA A 234 -28.06 -9.33 -14.99
C ALA A 234 -27.22 -10.01 -13.89
N ALA A 235 -27.13 -9.38 -12.70
CA ALA A 235 -26.47 -10.00 -11.54
C ALA A 235 -27.15 -11.31 -11.13
N GLU A 236 -28.50 -11.34 -11.08
CA GLU A 236 -29.28 -12.53 -10.74
C GLU A 236 -29.02 -13.68 -11.72
N ARG A 237 -28.96 -13.40 -13.02
CA ARG A 237 -28.62 -14.42 -14.04
C ARG A 237 -27.19 -14.94 -13.87
N ALA A 238 -26.23 -14.05 -13.66
CA ALA A 238 -24.82 -14.42 -13.56
C ALA A 238 -24.55 -15.26 -12.30
N VAL A 239 -25.03 -14.81 -11.13
CA VAL A 239 -24.86 -15.53 -9.86
C VAL A 239 -25.73 -16.81 -9.84
N GLY A 240 -26.94 -16.79 -10.46
CA GLY A 240 -27.79 -17.95 -10.62
C GLY A 240 -27.10 -19.11 -11.36
N ALA A 241 -26.35 -18.79 -12.44
CA ALA A 241 -25.57 -19.80 -13.16
C ALA A 241 -24.46 -20.46 -12.30
N VAL A 242 -23.95 -19.78 -11.30
CA VAL A 242 -23.02 -20.36 -10.30
C VAL A 242 -23.81 -21.16 -9.26
N ALA A 243 -24.95 -20.64 -8.82
CA ALA A 243 -25.84 -21.29 -7.84
C ALA A 243 -26.33 -22.65 -8.35
N ASP A 244 -26.78 -22.72 -9.61
CA ASP A 244 -27.24 -23.97 -10.25
C ASP A 244 -26.17 -25.08 -10.20
N LYS A 245 -24.89 -24.73 -10.49
CA LYS A 245 -23.77 -25.67 -10.45
C LYS A 245 -23.45 -26.16 -9.03
N LEU A 246 -23.78 -25.35 -8.03
CA LEU A 246 -23.57 -25.69 -6.60
C LEU A 246 -24.80 -26.36 -5.98
N GLY A 247 -25.94 -26.41 -6.66
CA GLY A 247 -27.22 -26.86 -6.09
C GLY A 247 -27.73 -25.95 -4.97
N LEU A 248 -27.49 -24.63 -5.08
CA LEU A 248 -27.83 -23.62 -4.08
C LEU A 248 -28.85 -22.62 -4.63
N GLU A 249 -29.56 -21.96 -3.73
CA GLU A 249 -30.33 -20.75 -4.06
C GLU A 249 -29.39 -19.59 -4.42
N THR A 250 -29.81 -18.70 -5.32
CA THR A 250 -29.00 -17.59 -5.84
C THR A 250 -28.43 -16.70 -4.71
N ILE A 251 -29.24 -16.40 -3.69
CA ILE A 251 -28.80 -15.58 -2.55
C ILE A 251 -27.77 -16.32 -1.69
N ALA A 252 -27.92 -17.63 -1.52
CA ALA A 252 -26.93 -18.45 -0.80
C ALA A 252 -25.59 -18.48 -1.56
N ALA A 253 -25.63 -18.56 -2.90
CA ALA A 253 -24.43 -18.46 -3.72
C ALA A 253 -23.79 -17.07 -3.64
N ALA A 254 -24.56 -15.98 -3.66
CA ALA A 254 -24.07 -14.61 -3.47
C ALA A 254 -23.38 -14.45 -2.10
N ALA A 255 -24.00 -14.94 -1.03
CA ALA A 255 -23.39 -14.97 0.31
C ALA A 255 -22.11 -15.83 0.34
N GLY A 256 -22.09 -16.94 -0.39
CA GLY A 256 -20.92 -17.79 -0.59
C GLY A 256 -19.76 -17.04 -1.26
N ILE A 257 -20.04 -16.30 -2.33
CA ILE A 257 -19.06 -15.47 -3.06
C ILE A 257 -18.46 -14.43 -2.12
N HIS A 258 -19.31 -13.68 -1.40
CA HIS A 258 -18.88 -12.66 -0.43
C HIS A 258 -18.00 -13.30 0.69
N ARG A 259 -18.37 -14.46 1.21
CA ARG A 259 -17.59 -15.16 2.24
C ARG A 259 -16.24 -15.66 1.73
N VAL A 260 -16.20 -16.23 0.52
CA VAL A 260 -14.95 -16.76 -0.08
C VAL A 260 -13.95 -15.64 -0.34
N ILE A 261 -14.40 -14.48 -0.84
CA ILE A 261 -13.48 -13.36 -1.07
C ILE A 261 -12.95 -12.79 0.25
N ASN A 262 -13.79 -12.69 1.30
CA ASN A 262 -13.36 -12.26 2.64
C ASN A 262 -12.33 -13.23 3.22
N ALA A 263 -12.53 -14.54 3.14
CA ALA A 263 -11.56 -15.53 3.61
C ALA A 263 -10.20 -15.38 2.90
N ARG A 264 -10.20 -15.15 1.58
CA ARG A 264 -8.96 -14.91 0.83
C ARG A 264 -8.24 -13.62 1.28
N MET A 265 -9.00 -12.55 1.53
CA MET A 265 -8.43 -11.31 2.06
C MET A 265 -7.93 -11.47 3.50
N ALA A 266 -8.63 -12.24 4.33
CA ALA A 266 -8.19 -12.58 5.68
C ALA A 266 -6.88 -13.38 5.67
N ASP A 267 -6.74 -14.36 4.76
CA ASP A 267 -5.47 -15.10 4.58
C ASP A 267 -4.32 -14.17 4.16
N GLN A 268 -4.62 -13.16 3.36
CA GLN A 268 -3.65 -12.13 3.01
C GLN A 268 -3.21 -11.29 4.22
N ILE A 269 -4.17 -10.89 5.06
CA ILE A 269 -3.86 -10.16 6.31
C ILE A 269 -3.00 -11.04 7.22
N ARG A 270 -3.32 -12.34 7.37
CA ARG A 270 -2.50 -13.31 8.12
C ARG A 270 -1.08 -13.40 7.58
N LEU A 271 -0.93 -13.43 6.26
CA LEU A 271 0.37 -13.50 5.62
C LEU A 271 1.26 -12.30 5.94
N VAL A 272 0.72 -11.09 5.89
CA VAL A 272 1.50 -9.86 6.13
C VAL A 272 1.71 -9.56 7.62
N THR A 273 0.89 -10.11 8.52
CA THR A 273 0.99 -9.92 9.97
C THR A 273 1.74 -11.09 10.64
N ILE A 274 1.16 -12.27 10.66
CA ILE A 274 1.67 -13.43 11.40
C ILE A 274 3.04 -13.87 10.90
N LYS A 275 3.26 -13.89 9.58
CA LYS A 275 4.56 -14.24 8.99
C LYS A 275 5.68 -13.27 9.40
N ARG A 276 5.33 -12.07 9.86
CA ARG A 276 6.27 -11.06 10.35
C ARG A 276 6.33 -10.98 11.88
N GLY A 277 5.69 -11.94 12.57
CA GLY A 277 5.65 -12.04 14.02
C GLY A 277 4.72 -11.05 14.70
N TYR A 278 3.68 -10.57 14.01
CA TYR A 278 2.66 -9.69 14.59
C TYR A 278 1.34 -10.43 14.80
N ASP A 279 0.68 -10.15 15.93
CA ASP A 279 -0.69 -10.60 16.18
C ASP A 279 -1.68 -9.60 15.55
N PRO A 280 -2.51 -10.00 14.56
CA PRO A 280 -3.46 -9.09 13.93
C PRO A 280 -4.47 -8.48 14.90
N ARG A 281 -4.73 -9.11 16.05
CA ARG A 281 -5.65 -8.60 17.09
C ARG A 281 -5.16 -7.33 17.77
N GLU A 282 -3.87 -7.01 17.67
CA GLU A 282 -3.27 -5.77 18.18
C GLU A 282 -3.45 -4.58 17.24
N PHE A 283 -4.01 -4.80 16.04
CA PHE A 283 -4.12 -3.80 14.99
C PHE A 283 -5.56 -3.40 14.74
N ALA A 284 -5.77 -2.13 14.38
CA ALA A 284 -7.00 -1.70 13.73
C ALA A 284 -6.97 -2.08 12.24
N LEU A 285 -8.14 -2.17 11.60
CA LEU A 285 -8.25 -2.31 10.15
C LEU A 285 -8.63 -0.97 9.53
N VAL A 286 -7.78 -0.40 8.69
CA VAL A 286 -8.08 0.82 7.92
C VAL A 286 -8.45 0.39 6.51
N VAL A 287 -9.72 0.59 6.12
CA VAL A 287 -10.24 0.14 4.83
C VAL A 287 -10.42 1.29 3.86
N LEU A 288 -9.89 1.14 2.67
CA LEU A 288 -9.93 2.11 1.59
C LEU A 288 -10.23 1.44 0.24
N GLY A 289 -10.29 2.25 -0.81
CA GLY A 289 -10.80 1.81 -2.11
C GLY A 289 -12.33 1.78 -2.16
N GLY A 290 -12.89 1.74 -3.36
CA GLY A 290 -14.34 1.79 -3.55
C GLY A 290 -15.11 0.59 -2.99
N ALA A 291 -14.45 -0.60 -2.92
CA ALA A 291 -15.06 -1.83 -2.43
C ALA A 291 -14.69 -2.18 -0.97
N GLY A 292 -13.55 -1.68 -0.46
CA GLY A 292 -13.03 -2.05 0.86
C GLY A 292 -14.03 -1.91 2.02
N PRO A 293 -14.72 -0.78 2.16
CA PRO A 293 -15.63 -0.55 3.28
C PRO A 293 -16.87 -1.47 3.33
N VAL A 294 -17.22 -2.13 2.22
CA VAL A 294 -18.26 -3.19 2.21
C VAL A 294 -17.81 -4.42 3.00
N HIS A 295 -16.52 -4.71 2.96
CA HIS A 295 -15.94 -5.94 3.51
C HIS A 295 -15.27 -5.75 4.89
N GLY A 296 -15.01 -4.49 5.28
CA GLY A 296 -14.14 -4.17 6.42
C GLY A 296 -14.55 -4.81 7.74
N VAL A 297 -15.83 -4.74 8.11
CA VAL A 297 -16.29 -5.31 9.40
C VAL A 297 -16.21 -6.83 9.40
N ALA A 298 -16.61 -7.48 8.30
CA ALA A 298 -16.53 -8.95 8.19
C ALA A 298 -15.07 -9.45 8.29
N LEU A 299 -14.12 -8.70 7.71
CA LEU A 299 -12.69 -9.00 7.82
C LEU A 299 -12.16 -8.78 9.23
N ALA A 300 -12.52 -7.67 9.87
CA ALA A 300 -12.10 -7.40 11.24
C ALA A 300 -12.63 -8.46 12.21
N GLU A 301 -13.87 -8.93 12.03
CA GLU A 301 -14.47 -10.00 12.82
C GLU A 301 -13.70 -11.32 12.62
N GLU A 302 -13.39 -11.71 11.37
CA GLU A 302 -12.65 -12.92 11.05
C GLU A 302 -11.22 -12.91 11.60
N MET A 303 -10.59 -11.72 11.66
CA MET A 303 -9.23 -11.54 12.17
C MET A 303 -9.18 -11.26 13.68
N GLY A 304 -10.33 -11.06 14.33
CA GLY A 304 -10.41 -10.69 15.74
C GLY A 304 -9.91 -9.27 16.03
N MET A 305 -9.91 -8.38 15.03
CA MET A 305 -9.53 -6.97 15.19
C MET A 305 -10.64 -6.18 15.90
N ALA A 306 -10.25 -5.28 16.81
CA ALA A 306 -11.21 -4.59 17.67
C ALA A 306 -11.99 -3.49 16.96
N GLU A 307 -11.45 -2.92 15.88
CA GLU A 307 -12.04 -1.77 15.21
C GLU A 307 -11.70 -1.68 13.73
N VAL A 308 -12.60 -1.03 13.01
CA VAL A 308 -12.43 -0.66 11.60
C VAL A 308 -12.50 0.86 11.48
N ILE A 309 -11.55 1.44 10.76
CA ILE A 309 -11.55 2.86 10.39
C ILE A 309 -11.84 2.95 8.89
N VAL A 310 -12.92 3.64 8.55
CA VAL A 310 -13.22 4.01 7.17
C VAL A 310 -12.89 5.49 7.01
N PRO A 311 -11.87 5.87 6.24
CA PRO A 311 -11.52 7.27 5.98
C PRO A 311 -12.68 8.08 5.41
N GLU A 312 -12.58 9.41 5.48
CA GLU A 312 -13.60 10.32 4.97
C GLU A 312 -13.84 10.17 3.46
N ALA A 313 -12.77 9.89 2.70
CA ALA A 313 -12.80 9.70 1.24
C ALA A 313 -12.02 8.43 0.86
N PRO A 314 -12.57 7.23 1.12
CA PRO A 314 -11.82 5.99 1.00
C PRO A 314 -11.48 5.65 -0.46
N GLY A 315 -12.32 5.99 -1.43
CA GLY A 315 -12.11 5.66 -2.84
C GLY A 315 -11.00 6.48 -3.53
N VAL A 316 -10.62 7.62 -2.94
CA VAL A 316 -9.55 8.50 -3.47
C VAL A 316 -8.39 8.67 -2.49
N LEU A 317 -8.32 7.84 -1.47
CA LEU A 317 -7.34 8.01 -0.38
C LEU A 317 -5.89 7.85 -0.85
N ALA A 318 -5.63 7.03 -1.87
CA ALA A 318 -4.31 6.91 -2.47
C ALA A 318 -3.84 8.25 -3.08
N ALA A 319 -4.72 8.98 -3.76
CA ALA A 319 -4.41 10.34 -4.25
C ALA A 319 -4.16 11.32 -3.09
N PHE A 320 -4.90 11.17 -1.99
CA PHE A 320 -4.70 11.93 -0.75
C PHE A 320 -3.35 11.67 -0.11
N GLY A 321 -2.84 10.43 -0.23
CA GLY A 321 -1.52 10.05 0.27
C GLY A 321 -0.39 10.89 -0.34
N LEU A 322 -0.52 11.32 -1.60
CA LEU A 322 0.43 12.22 -2.23
C LEU A 322 0.52 13.56 -1.50
N LEU A 323 -0.61 14.10 -1.06
CA LEU A 323 -0.65 15.38 -0.33
C LEU A 323 -0.11 15.28 1.10
N ALA A 324 -0.13 14.08 1.67
CA ALA A 324 0.33 13.81 3.04
C ALA A 324 1.77 13.30 3.11
N ALA A 325 2.39 13.04 1.95
CA ALA A 325 3.75 12.50 1.88
C ALA A 325 4.81 13.59 2.06
N ALA A 326 6.03 13.16 2.42
CA ALA A 326 7.21 14.01 2.51
C ALA A 326 8.10 13.82 1.27
N ILE A 327 8.93 14.79 0.94
CA ILE A 327 10.04 14.55 0.02
C ILE A 327 11.03 13.62 0.71
N GLU A 328 11.42 12.53 0.03
CA GLU A 328 12.28 11.51 0.64
C GLU A 328 13.31 10.98 -0.36
N HIS A 329 14.56 10.90 0.08
CA HIS A 329 15.65 10.27 -0.64
C HIS A 329 16.31 9.19 0.22
N HIS A 330 16.52 8.03 -0.37
CA HIS A 330 17.20 6.88 0.23
C HIS A 330 18.51 6.62 -0.50
N HIS A 331 19.60 6.54 0.24
CA HIS A 331 20.92 6.20 -0.25
C HIS A 331 21.46 5.02 0.54
N ALA A 332 22.04 4.05 -0.15
CA ALA A 332 22.64 2.87 0.49
C ALA A 332 24.01 2.58 -0.12
N ARG A 333 24.86 1.92 0.65
CA ARG A 333 26.18 1.46 0.22
C ARG A 333 26.58 0.19 0.96
N THR A 334 27.19 -0.73 0.26
CA THR A 334 27.84 -1.89 0.88
C THR A 334 29.16 -1.49 1.53
N LEU A 335 29.27 -1.79 2.82
CA LEU A 335 30.52 -1.80 3.57
C LEU A 335 30.47 -2.99 4.53
N HIS A 336 30.92 -4.16 4.05
CA HIS A 336 30.85 -5.40 4.80
C HIS A 336 31.84 -5.39 5.95
N SER A 337 31.36 -5.61 7.18
CA SER A 337 32.15 -5.61 8.40
C SER A 337 31.57 -6.59 9.43
N ARG A 338 32.39 -7.24 10.22
CA ARG A 338 31.92 -8.00 11.39
C ARG A 338 31.66 -7.04 12.55
N ALA A 339 30.63 -7.31 13.33
CA ALA A 339 30.27 -6.46 14.46
C ALA A 339 31.30 -6.48 15.59
N ASP A 340 32.07 -7.57 15.72
CA ASP A 340 33.15 -7.73 16.70
C ASP A 340 34.50 -7.13 16.26
N ASP A 341 34.64 -6.76 14.97
CA ASP A 341 35.87 -6.19 14.37
C ASP A 341 35.52 -5.05 13.39
N VAL A 342 34.72 -4.10 13.85
CA VAL A 342 34.26 -2.96 13.04
C VAL A 342 35.31 -1.86 12.94
N ASP A 343 35.70 -1.51 11.72
CA ASP A 343 36.42 -0.24 11.46
C ASP A 343 35.44 0.93 11.55
N LEU A 344 35.38 1.53 12.74
CA LEU A 344 34.48 2.66 13.03
C LEU A 344 34.76 3.88 12.16
N ASP A 345 36.02 4.13 11.79
CA ASP A 345 36.38 5.26 10.92
C ASP A 345 35.88 5.05 9.50
N ALA A 346 36.01 3.83 8.97
CA ALA A 346 35.46 3.49 7.65
C ALA A 346 33.92 3.58 7.63
N VAL A 347 33.26 3.06 8.67
CA VAL A 347 31.79 3.15 8.79
C VAL A 347 31.34 4.60 8.90
N ASN A 348 31.98 5.41 9.72
CA ASN A 348 31.59 6.82 9.89
C ASN A 348 31.86 7.64 8.63
N ARG A 349 32.91 7.36 7.87
CA ARG A 349 33.13 7.96 6.55
C ARG A 349 32.01 7.55 5.59
N CYS A 350 31.62 6.28 5.54
CA CYS A 350 30.52 5.81 4.71
C CYS A 350 29.22 6.52 5.05
N LEU A 351 28.85 6.63 6.33
CA LEU A 351 27.64 7.32 6.77
C LEU A 351 27.66 8.83 6.42
N ALA A 352 28.82 9.48 6.55
CA ALA A 352 28.99 10.89 6.17
C ALA A 352 28.84 11.09 4.64
N GLU A 353 29.36 10.17 3.82
CA GLU A 353 29.20 10.19 2.35
C GLU A 353 27.73 9.99 1.95
N LEU A 354 26.99 9.09 2.64
CA LEU A 354 25.57 8.87 2.42
C LEU A 354 24.74 10.11 2.82
N ASP A 355 25.11 10.77 3.93
CA ASP A 355 24.44 12.01 4.37
C ASP A 355 24.68 13.14 3.35
N GLU A 356 25.90 13.34 2.88
CA GLU A 356 26.18 14.38 1.89
C GLU A 356 25.48 14.11 0.55
N ALA A 357 25.44 12.85 0.10
CA ALA A 357 24.69 12.48 -1.10
C ALA A 357 23.20 12.80 -0.96
N GLY A 358 22.59 12.48 0.17
CA GLY A 358 21.19 12.80 0.43
C GLY A 358 20.92 14.30 0.52
N ARG A 359 21.79 15.04 1.21
CA ARG A 359 21.72 16.52 1.27
C ARG A 359 21.90 17.17 -0.11
N ALA A 360 22.72 16.61 -0.98
CA ALA A 360 22.88 17.09 -2.34
C ALA A 360 21.58 16.95 -3.15
N TRP A 361 20.89 15.82 -3.02
CA TRP A 361 19.58 15.61 -3.65
C TRP A 361 18.51 16.54 -3.06
N MET A 362 18.50 16.75 -1.73
CA MET A 362 17.58 17.70 -1.09
C MET A 362 17.79 19.15 -1.57
N ARG A 363 19.05 19.57 -1.82
CA ARG A 363 19.35 20.88 -2.44
C ARG A 363 18.78 20.96 -3.86
N GLU A 364 18.88 19.88 -4.64
CA GLU A 364 18.33 19.82 -6.00
C GLU A 364 16.79 19.87 -6.02
N GLU A 365 16.13 19.31 -4.98
CA GLU A 365 14.69 19.51 -4.75
C GLU A 365 14.32 20.94 -4.36
N GLY A 366 15.29 21.77 -4.03
CA GLY A 366 15.06 23.16 -3.62
C GLY A 366 14.50 23.30 -2.21
N VAL A 367 14.63 22.29 -1.34
CA VAL A 367 14.11 22.35 0.03
C VAL A 367 15.16 22.85 1.03
N PRO A 368 14.75 23.56 2.10
CA PRO A 368 15.66 24.01 3.15
C PRO A 368 16.29 22.84 3.92
N LEU A 369 17.61 22.75 3.94
CA LEU A 369 18.32 21.66 4.63
C LEU A 369 18.08 21.63 6.15
N ALA A 370 17.79 22.77 6.76
CA ALA A 370 17.51 22.86 8.20
C ALA A 370 16.25 22.07 8.63
N GLY A 371 15.33 21.82 7.69
CA GLY A 371 14.12 21.02 7.94
C GLY A 371 14.24 19.53 7.55
N VAL A 372 15.44 19.10 7.11
CA VAL A 372 15.65 17.71 6.68
C VAL A 372 15.95 16.82 7.89
N GLU A 373 15.08 15.84 8.08
CA GLU A 373 15.27 14.75 9.06
C GLU A 373 16.11 13.65 8.40
N VAL A 374 17.08 13.11 9.13
CA VAL A 374 17.93 12.01 8.64
C VAL A 374 17.82 10.82 9.57
N SER A 375 17.61 9.64 9.02
CA SER A 375 17.64 8.38 9.76
C SER A 375 18.58 7.41 9.07
N TYR A 376 19.25 6.58 9.88
CA TYR A 376 20.23 5.62 9.40
C TYR A 376 19.81 4.20 9.76
N ALA A 377 20.18 3.24 8.89
CA ALA A 377 20.00 1.83 9.14
C ALA A 377 21.21 1.03 8.66
N ALA A 378 21.34 -0.19 9.17
CA ALA A 378 22.28 -1.18 8.69
C ALA A 378 21.53 -2.47 8.39
N ASP A 379 21.84 -3.09 7.24
CA ASP A 379 21.45 -4.46 6.96
C ASP A 379 22.39 -5.40 7.70
N MET A 380 21.84 -6.23 8.58
CA MET A 380 22.60 -7.10 9.46
C MET A 380 22.17 -8.55 9.32
N ARG A 381 23.09 -9.48 9.53
CA ARG A 381 22.84 -10.92 9.51
C ARG A 381 23.81 -11.68 10.43
N TYR A 382 23.46 -12.91 10.77
CA TYR A 382 24.47 -13.81 11.32
C TYR A 382 25.49 -14.22 10.24
N VAL A 383 26.75 -14.41 10.65
CA VAL A 383 27.79 -14.93 9.76
C VAL A 383 27.32 -16.25 9.13
N GLY A 384 27.36 -16.31 7.80
CA GLY A 384 26.91 -17.47 7.01
C GLY A 384 25.42 -17.49 6.69
N GLN A 385 24.64 -16.51 7.14
CA GLN A 385 23.23 -16.36 6.77
C GLN A 385 23.10 -15.72 5.38
N ALA A 386 22.10 -16.15 4.60
CA ALA A 386 21.92 -15.67 3.23
C ALA A 386 21.18 -14.34 3.13
N TYR A 387 20.30 -14.02 4.09
CA TYR A 387 19.44 -12.84 4.06
C TYR A 387 19.73 -11.92 5.24
N GLU A 388 19.58 -10.63 4.99
CA GLU A 388 19.80 -9.57 5.95
C GLU A 388 18.46 -9.09 6.53
N LEU A 389 18.53 -8.49 7.73
CA LEU A 389 17.46 -7.72 8.35
C LEU A 389 17.91 -6.27 8.51
N GLU A 390 17.06 -5.32 8.14
CA GLU A 390 17.30 -3.89 8.37
C GLU A 390 17.14 -3.57 9.85
N VAL A 391 18.14 -2.92 10.43
CA VAL A 391 18.19 -2.48 11.83
C VAL A 391 18.50 -1.00 11.89
N ALA A 392 17.67 -0.23 12.59
CA ALA A 392 17.93 1.19 12.81
C ALA A 392 19.22 1.39 13.61
N ILE A 393 20.04 2.35 13.19
CA ILE A 393 21.29 2.71 13.86
C ILE A 393 21.35 4.22 14.11
N GLU A 394 22.25 4.64 14.99
CA GLU A 394 22.54 6.04 15.25
C GLU A 394 23.91 6.41 14.70
N ALA A 395 24.02 7.57 14.05
CA ALA A 395 25.30 8.13 13.61
C ALA A 395 25.77 9.27 14.55
N PRO A 396 27.09 9.46 14.70
CA PRO A 396 28.17 8.60 14.25
C PRO A 396 28.24 7.28 15.04
N MET A 397 28.73 6.21 14.41
CA MET A 397 28.88 4.91 15.06
C MET A 397 29.99 4.95 16.12
N SER A 398 29.76 4.23 17.22
CA SER A 398 30.71 3.96 18.30
C SER A 398 30.57 2.50 18.75
N GLN A 399 31.50 1.97 19.53
CA GLN A 399 31.38 0.59 20.04
C GLN A 399 30.07 0.34 20.80
N ALA A 400 29.62 1.31 21.61
CA ALA A 400 28.35 1.22 22.31
C ALA A 400 27.14 1.17 21.37
N ARG A 401 27.17 1.94 20.25
CA ARG A 401 26.12 1.94 19.24
C ARG A 401 26.14 0.67 18.38
N VAL A 402 27.31 0.11 18.08
CA VAL A 402 27.42 -1.21 17.47
C VAL A 402 26.79 -2.28 18.34
N ALA A 403 27.11 -2.30 19.66
CA ALA A 403 26.50 -3.23 20.60
C ALA A 403 24.97 -3.05 20.70
N SER A 404 24.46 -1.81 20.61
CA SER A 404 23.02 -1.52 20.56
C SER A 404 22.39 -2.06 19.26
N ALA A 405 23.02 -1.85 18.11
CA ALA A 405 22.55 -2.38 16.83
C ALA A 405 22.50 -3.91 16.84
N VAL A 406 23.51 -4.59 17.41
CA VAL A 406 23.53 -6.06 17.55
C VAL A 406 22.36 -6.55 18.42
N ARG A 407 22.04 -5.87 19.53
CA ARG A 407 20.85 -6.21 20.33
C ARG A 407 19.57 -6.04 19.54
N GLY A 408 19.39 -4.90 18.86
CA GLY A 408 18.23 -4.65 18.00
C GLY A 408 18.10 -5.67 16.86
N PHE A 409 19.23 -6.15 16.33
CA PHE A 409 19.25 -7.24 15.35
C PHE A 409 18.73 -8.55 15.97
N HIS A 410 19.20 -8.95 17.16
CA HIS A 410 18.72 -10.16 17.82
C HIS A 410 17.22 -10.10 18.10
N GLU A 411 16.72 -8.97 18.62
CA GLU A 411 15.29 -8.74 18.87
C GLU A 411 14.47 -8.84 17.56
N THR A 412 14.97 -8.24 16.49
CA THR A 412 14.32 -8.28 15.19
C THR A 412 14.32 -9.69 14.61
N HIS A 413 15.44 -10.42 14.74
CA HIS A 413 15.59 -11.79 14.27
C HIS A 413 14.66 -12.74 15.03
N GLU A 414 14.56 -12.59 16.36
CA GLU A 414 13.64 -13.38 17.18
C GLU A 414 12.19 -13.12 16.81
N ARG A 415 11.82 -11.86 16.59
CA ARG A 415 10.46 -11.50 16.15
C ARG A 415 10.10 -12.08 14.77
N VAL A 416 11.04 -12.04 13.81
CA VAL A 416 10.78 -12.47 12.43
C VAL A 416 10.87 -13.99 12.28
N TYR A 417 11.84 -14.63 12.94
CA TYR A 417 12.13 -16.05 12.77
C TYR A 417 11.79 -16.93 13.96
N GLY A 418 11.38 -16.33 15.10
CA GLY A 418 11.00 -17.04 16.32
C GLY A 418 12.22 -17.48 17.17
N TYR A 419 13.44 -17.06 16.84
CA TYR A 419 14.64 -17.36 17.62
C TYR A 419 15.72 -16.30 17.42
N ALA A 420 16.62 -16.19 18.41
CA ALA A 420 17.86 -15.45 18.30
C ALA A 420 19.06 -16.32 18.74
N ARG A 421 20.25 -16.02 18.20
CA ARG A 421 21.51 -16.73 18.53
C ARG A 421 22.53 -15.73 19.05
N ALA A 422 22.37 -15.28 20.28
CA ALA A 422 23.18 -14.19 20.86
C ALA A 422 24.72 -14.44 20.84
N GLN A 423 25.16 -15.70 20.72
CA GLN A 423 26.58 -16.05 20.68
C GLN A 423 27.12 -16.18 19.24
N GLN A 424 26.26 -16.15 18.22
CA GLN A 424 26.70 -16.22 16.85
C GLN A 424 27.20 -14.85 16.38
N PRO A 425 28.36 -14.77 15.71
CA PRO A 425 28.87 -13.52 15.16
C PRO A 425 27.88 -12.87 14.18
N VAL A 426 27.78 -11.55 14.24
CA VAL A 426 26.90 -10.73 13.39
C VAL A 426 27.75 -9.94 12.40
N GLU A 427 27.25 -9.80 11.19
CA GLU A 427 27.82 -8.96 10.12
C GLU A 427 26.90 -7.76 9.86
N LEU A 428 27.53 -6.60 9.66
CA LEU A 428 26.92 -5.43 9.04
C LEU A 428 27.31 -5.48 7.56
N VAL A 429 26.33 -5.38 6.69
CA VAL A 429 26.52 -5.65 5.24
C VAL A 429 26.39 -4.39 4.41
N ASN A 430 25.25 -3.70 4.56
CA ASN A 430 24.99 -2.42 3.92
C ASN A 430 24.68 -1.37 4.97
N PHE A 431 24.99 -0.13 4.66
CA PHE A 431 24.56 1.03 5.43
C PHE A 431 23.66 1.88 4.56
N SER A 432 22.63 2.47 5.15
CA SER A 432 21.68 3.35 4.47
C SER A 432 21.40 4.62 5.27
N ALA A 433 21.07 5.69 4.54
CA ALA A 433 20.60 6.94 5.06
C ALA A 433 19.33 7.37 4.32
N VAL A 434 18.30 7.75 5.07
CA VAL A 434 17.03 8.26 4.55
C VAL A 434 16.92 9.72 4.96
N HIS A 435 16.86 10.58 3.96
CA HIS A 435 16.65 12.03 4.12
C HIS A 435 15.20 12.34 3.82
N ARG A 436 14.54 13.01 4.75
CA ARG A 436 13.12 13.30 4.68
C ARG A 436 12.87 14.78 4.97
N TYR A 437 12.13 15.44 4.08
CA TYR A 437 11.65 16.80 4.30
C TYR A 437 10.12 16.79 4.35
N PRO A 438 9.52 17.02 5.53
CA PRO A 438 8.07 17.05 5.68
C PRO A 438 7.49 18.25 4.92
N LEU A 439 6.53 18.00 4.05
CA LEU A 439 5.77 19.06 3.38
C LEU A 439 4.63 19.56 4.29
N PRO A 440 4.17 20.81 4.08
CA PRO A 440 2.97 21.31 4.74
C PRO A 440 1.81 20.33 4.51
N ARG A 441 1.23 19.83 5.59
CA ARG A 441 0.09 18.92 5.49
C ARG A 441 -1.14 19.68 4.99
N PRO A 442 -1.96 19.08 4.10
CA PRO A 442 -3.20 19.68 3.69
C PRO A 442 -4.08 19.86 4.93
N VAL A 443 -4.50 21.08 5.17
CA VAL A 443 -5.58 21.35 6.12
C VAL A 443 -6.86 20.96 5.41
N LEU A 444 -7.34 19.74 5.71
CA LEU A 444 -8.70 19.39 5.34
C LEU A 444 -9.59 20.25 6.21
N SER A 445 -10.08 21.35 5.65
CA SER A 445 -11.23 22.02 6.25
C SER A 445 -12.33 20.98 6.31
N PRO A 446 -12.82 20.60 7.51
CA PRO A 446 -13.96 19.72 7.53
C PRO A 446 -15.03 20.39 6.66
N PRO A 447 -15.69 19.67 5.74
CA PRO A 447 -16.89 20.19 5.12
C PRO A 447 -17.75 20.73 6.26
N ALA A 448 -18.40 21.87 6.05
CA ALA A 448 -19.20 22.52 7.08
C ALA A 448 -19.98 21.43 7.78
N SER A 449 -19.71 21.21 9.08
CA SER A 449 -20.28 20.08 9.83
C SER A 449 -21.75 20.06 9.52
N ALA A 450 -22.28 18.97 8.99
CA ALA A 450 -23.70 18.88 8.75
C ALA A 450 -24.36 19.23 10.09
N VAL A 451 -25.05 20.34 10.12
CA VAL A 451 -25.77 20.82 11.31
C VAL A 451 -27.14 20.17 11.25
N GLY A 452 -27.42 19.28 12.19
CA GLY A 452 -28.69 18.57 12.20
C GLY A 452 -28.67 17.33 13.08
N ALA A 453 -29.76 16.62 13.09
CA ALA A 453 -29.86 15.32 13.74
C ALA A 453 -29.38 14.20 12.78
N VAL A 454 -28.95 13.05 13.33
CA VAL A 454 -28.62 11.86 12.55
C VAL A 454 -29.75 11.46 11.61
N GLY A 455 -31.00 11.70 12.02
CA GLY A 455 -32.19 11.43 11.21
C GLY A 455 -32.23 12.19 9.89
N ASP A 456 -31.65 13.39 9.83
CA ASP A 456 -31.63 14.22 8.62
C ASP A 456 -30.69 13.64 7.53
N ALA A 457 -29.73 12.80 7.93
CA ALA A 457 -28.86 12.08 7.02
C ALA A 457 -29.47 10.77 6.52
N ARG A 458 -30.60 10.32 7.09
CA ARG A 458 -31.27 9.08 6.66
C ARG A 458 -31.95 9.32 5.32
N ILE A 459 -31.58 8.51 4.32
CA ILE A 459 -32.08 8.61 2.95
C ILE A 459 -33.07 7.52 2.59
N GLY A 460 -33.24 6.52 3.46
CA GLY A 460 -34.18 5.44 3.21
C GLY A 460 -33.94 4.21 4.08
N GLU A 461 -34.52 3.11 3.60
CA GLU A 461 -34.37 1.78 4.16
C GLU A 461 -34.44 0.75 3.03
N ARG A 462 -33.61 -0.31 3.09
CA ARG A 462 -33.75 -1.47 2.22
C ARG A 462 -33.47 -2.76 2.97
N ARG A 463 -33.90 -3.88 2.40
CA ARG A 463 -33.58 -5.20 2.95
C ARG A 463 -32.17 -5.61 2.55
N VAL A 464 -31.33 -5.88 3.54
CA VAL A 464 -29.93 -6.27 3.38
C VAL A 464 -29.70 -7.62 4.06
N TYR A 465 -28.94 -8.48 3.41
CA TYR A 465 -28.65 -9.82 3.91
C TYR A 465 -27.49 -9.81 4.90
N PHE A 466 -27.73 -10.35 6.09
CA PHE A 466 -26.70 -10.62 7.10
C PHE A 466 -26.88 -12.05 7.63
N ALA A 467 -25.84 -12.88 7.49
CA ALA A 467 -25.86 -14.23 8.06
C ALA A 467 -25.77 -14.17 9.61
N PRO A 468 -26.44 -15.05 10.37
CA PRO A 468 -27.42 -16.03 9.92
C PRO A 468 -28.85 -15.47 9.81
N ALA A 469 -29.08 -14.19 10.11
CA ALA A 469 -30.42 -13.61 10.21
C ALA A 469 -31.17 -13.49 8.86
N GLY A 470 -30.47 -13.62 7.72
CA GLY A 470 -31.06 -13.40 6.41
C GLY A 470 -31.26 -11.93 6.06
N PHE A 471 -32.31 -11.62 5.30
CA PHE A 471 -32.64 -10.24 4.94
C PHE A 471 -33.34 -9.50 6.08
N VAL A 472 -32.71 -8.43 6.55
CA VAL A 472 -33.26 -7.55 7.59
C VAL A 472 -33.45 -6.12 7.07
N PRO A 473 -34.46 -5.37 7.56
CA PRO A 473 -34.60 -3.93 7.29
C PRO A 473 -33.36 -3.20 7.77
N THR A 474 -32.77 -2.39 6.92
CA THR A 474 -31.48 -1.73 7.17
C THR A 474 -31.58 -0.25 6.80
N ALA A 475 -31.27 0.63 7.75
CA ALA A 475 -31.29 2.07 7.53
C ALA A 475 -30.17 2.50 6.59
N LEU A 476 -30.46 3.41 5.67
CA LEU A 476 -29.53 3.99 4.71
C LEU A 476 -29.22 5.43 5.08
N TYR A 477 -27.95 5.79 5.08
CA TYR A 477 -27.49 7.14 5.41
C TYR A 477 -26.58 7.69 4.32
N ASP A 478 -26.70 8.97 4.05
CA ASP A 478 -25.79 9.73 3.21
C ASP A 478 -24.61 10.23 4.05
N ARG A 479 -23.38 9.80 3.69
CA ARG A 479 -22.15 10.15 4.41
C ARG A 479 -21.95 11.65 4.55
N ALA A 480 -22.20 12.41 3.48
CA ALA A 480 -21.96 13.85 3.45
C ALA A 480 -22.89 14.63 4.41
N ARG A 481 -24.04 14.03 4.76
CA ARG A 481 -25.04 14.64 5.64
C ARG A 481 -24.93 14.20 7.10
N LEU A 482 -23.99 13.28 7.43
CA LEU A 482 -23.81 12.79 8.79
C LEU A 482 -23.06 13.81 9.65
N PRO A 483 -23.66 14.33 10.74
CA PRO A 483 -22.97 15.22 11.67
C PRO A 483 -21.79 14.52 12.36
N ARG A 484 -20.72 15.27 12.62
CA ARG A 484 -19.59 14.79 13.45
C ARG A 484 -20.08 14.46 14.86
N GLY A 485 -19.56 13.41 15.45
CA GLY A 485 -20.01 12.89 16.75
C GLY A 485 -21.22 11.95 16.68
N SER A 486 -21.85 11.80 15.50
CA SER A 486 -23.00 10.90 15.33
C SER A 486 -22.63 9.45 15.58
N ARG A 487 -23.57 8.71 16.19
CA ARG A 487 -23.49 7.26 16.39
C ARG A 487 -24.58 6.57 15.58
N LEU A 488 -24.18 5.58 14.80
CA LEU A 488 -25.07 4.76 13.98
C LEU A 488 -25.03 3.33 14.51
N ALA A 489 -26.15 2.86 15.05
CA ALA A 489 -26.27 1.43 15.39
C ALA A 489 -26.56 0.62 14.12
N GLY A 490 -25.88 -0.52 13.96
CA GLY A 490 -26.21 -1.48 12.92
C GLY A 490 -27.49 -2.28 13.22
N PRO A 491 -28.20 -2.79 12.19
CA PRO A 491 -27.78 -2.77 10.79
C PRO A 491 -27.97 -1.39 10.13
N ALA A 492 -26.94 -0.91 9.49
CA ALA A 492 -26.96 0.35 8.74
C ALA A 492 -26.00 0.31 7.54
N ILE A 493 -26.31 1.07 6.51
CA ILE A 493 -25.42 1.33 5.39
C ILE A 493 -25.17 2.82 5.28
N VAL A 494 -23.93 3.21 5.10
CA VAL A 494 -23.53 4.59 4.81
C VAL A 494 -23.04 4.66 3.38
N GLU A 495 -23.77 5.37 2.55
CA GLU A 495 -23.48 5.57 1.13
C GLU A 495 -22.73 6.88 0.91
N GLN A 496 -21.80 6.88 0.00
CA GLN A 496 -21.08 8.05 -0.52
C GLN A 496 -20.71 7.85 -1.99
N ALA A 497 -20.28 8.91 -2.66
CA ALA A 497 -20.01 8.92 -4.10
C ALA A 497 -18.99 7.84 -4.53
N ASP A 498 -17.97 7.60 -3.73
CA ASP A 498 -16.83 6.76 -4.05
C ASP A 498 -16.83 5.40 -3.32
N SER A 499 -17.78 5.15 -2.39
CA SER A 499 -17.81 3.88 -1.64
C SER A 499 -19.10 3.66 -0.85
N THR A 500 -19.26 2.45 -0.35
CA THR A 500 -20.38 2.05 0.54
C THR A 500 -19.82 1.37 1.78
N SER A 501 -20.19 1.87 2.98
CA SER A 501 -19.81 1.28 4.26
C SER A 501 -20.95 0.46 4.84
N VAL A 502 -20.66 -0.80 5.20
CA VAL A 502 -21.64 -1.72 5.80
C VAL A 502 -21.39 -1.83 7.29
N ILE A 503 -22.42 -1.55 8.09
CA ILE A 503 -22.42 -1.68 9.56
C ILE A 503 -23.37 -2.81 9.92
N PRO A 504 -22.88 -4.02 10.22
CA PRO A 504 -23.74 -5.17 10.53
C PRO A 504 -24.49 -5.02 11.87
N PRO A 505 -25.51 -5.86 12.13
CA PRO A 505 -26.11 -5.98 13.46
C PRO A 505 -25.06 -6.22 14.55
N GLY A 506 -25.20 -5.58 15.72
CA GLY A 506 -24.26 -5.71 16.83
C GLY A 506 -23.00 -4.85 16.72
N TYR A 507 -22.92 -3.97 15.71
CA TYR A 507 -21.85 -2.99 15.56
C TYR A 507 -22.38 -1.56 15.65
N VAL A 508 -21.52 -0.64 16.04
CA VAL A 508 -21.79 0.81 16.10
C VAL A 508 -20.70 1.54 15.36
N ALA A 509 -21.09 2.46 14.47
CA ALA A 509 -20.19 3.40 13.83
C ALA A 509 -20.27 4.77 14.52
N LEU A 510 -19.11 5.37 14.81
CA LEU A 510 -18.94 6.74 15.26
C LEU A 510 -18.39 7.58 14.11
N VAL A 511 -19.05 8.68 13.78
CA VAL A 511 -18.51 9.71 12.89
C VAL A 511 -17.56 10.58 13.72
N GLU A 512 -16.27 10.42 13.55
CA GLU A 512 -15.26 11.15 14.31
C GLU A 512 -15.19 12.64 13.93
N ALA A 513 -14.54 13.44 14.75
CA ALA A 513 -14.24 14.85 14.43
C ALA A 513 -13.38 14.96 13.15
N SER A 514 -12.52 13.98 12.90
CA SER A 514 -11.72 13.83 11.68
C SER A 514 -12.55 13.62 10.41
N GLY A 515 -13.81 13.16 10.55
CA GLY A 515 -14.64 12.69 9.46
C GLY A 515 -14.53 11.21 9.16
N ASN A 516 -13.61 10.51 9.77
CA ASN A 516 -13.56 9.06 9.62
C ASN A 516 -14.78 8.38 10.29
N LEU A 517 -15.17 7.20 9.81
CA LEU A 517 -16.05 6.31 10.57
C LEU A 517 -15.21 5.32 11.36
N ARG A 518 -15.37 5.32 12.65
CA ARG A 518 -14.82 4.29 13.53
C ARG A 518 -15.93 3.28 13.85
N ILE A 519 -15.78 2.04 13.42
CA ILE A 519 -16.77 0.98 13.60
C ILE A 519 -16.21 -0.03 14.60
N ARG A 520 -17.01 -0.32 15.64
CA ARG A 520 -16.66 -1.26 16.71
C ARG A 520 -17.87 -2.12 17.06
N ARG A 521 -17.62 -3.25 17.71
CA ARG A 521 -18.68 -4.05 18.30
C ARG A 521 -19.41 -3.24 19.38
N ALA A 522 -20.76 -3.34 19.45
CA ALA A 522 -21.61 -2.60 20.36
C ALA A 522 -21.37 -2.95 21.84
#